data_43990a8bc6158c2cccc421c24db76a10
#
_entry.id   43990a8bc6158c2cccc421c24db76a10
#
_cell.length_a   1.000
_cell.length_b   1.000
_cell.length_c   1.000
_cell.angle_alpha   90.00
_cell.angle_beta   90.00
_cell.angle_gamma   90.00
#
_symmetry.space_group_name_H-M   'P 1'
#
loop_
_entity.id
_entity.type
_entity.pdbx_description
1 polymer ?
#
loop_
_entity_poly.entity_id
_entity_poly.type
_entity_poly.pdbx_seq_one_letter_code
_entity_poly.pdbx_strand_id
1 'polypeptide(L)'
;MGMFDLFHSSYNLGRYFTNTRCHTKSIDNSMSNYWLSPSGQLHVIDYCRTADFVELKKGDDGYDDKRKFLNFVWVPNGNHGKVSPVYLTKYITIYPELWEGQWEEWPTLKLHFRYGNLIDYEDVTGTR
;
A
#
# COMPACT_ATOMS: atom_id res chain seq x y z
N MET A 1 10.26 2.61 -15.94
CA MET A 1 9.01 2.53 -15.19
C MET A 1 9.23 3.07 -13.78
N GLY A 2 8.48 4.07 -13.36
CA GLY A 2 8.64 4.66 -12.04
C GLY A 2 8.07 3.79 -10.92
N MET A 3 8.61 3.94 -9.73
CA MET A 3 8.04 3.35 -8.52
C MET A 3 6.73 4.06 -8.17
N PHE A 4 5.88 3.40 -7.43
CA PHE A 4 4.61 3.94 -6.95
C PHE A 4 4.33 3.39 -5.57
N ASP A 5 3.39 4.02 -4.87
CA ASP A 5 2.87 3.50 -3.61
C ASP A 5 1.48 2.93 -3.83
N LEU A 6 1.09 1.98 -2.99
CA LEU A 6 -0.25 1.40 -3.02
C LEU A 6 -1.15 2.17 -2.07
N PHE A 7 -2.39 2.40 -2.50
CA PHE A 7 -3.36 3.16 -1.73
C PHE A 7 -4.69 2.41 -1.71
N HIS A 8 -5.25 2.21 -0.53
CA HIS A 8 -6.53 1.55 -0.35
C HIS A 8 -7.42 2.41 0.55
N SER A 9 -8.62 2.72 0.09
CA SER A 9 -9.55 3.57 0.83
C SER A 9 -10.74 2.78 1.35
N SER A 10 -10.99 2.89 2.66
CA SER A 10 -12.25 2.49 3.27
C SER A 10 -13.19 3.68 3.45
N TYR A 11 -12.72 4.90 3.19
CA TYR A 11 -13.53 6.10 3.10
C TYR A 11 -14.21 6.13 1.73
N ASN A 12 -15.47 6.55 1.68
CA ASN A 12 -16.22 6.56 0.42
C ASN A 12 -15.72 7.65 -0.53
N LEU A 13 -14.96 7.26 -1.54
CA LEU A 13 -14.44 8.14 -2.60
C LEU A 13 -15.09 7.85 -3.96
N GLY A 14 -16.20 7.12 -3.98
CA GLY A 14 -16.86 6.69 -5.20
C GLY A 14 -16.48 5.27 -5.61
N ARG A 15 -17.17 4.75 -6.62
CA ARG A 15 -17.09 3.32 -6.97
C ARG A 15 -15.72 2.86 -7.50
N TYR A 16 -14.93 3.76 -8.08
CA TYR A 16 -13.65 3.37 -8.65
C TYR A 16 -12.51 3.40 -7.64
N PHE A 17 -12.72 3.99 -6.47
CA PHE A 17 -11.67 4.25 -5.49
C PHE A 17 -11.91 3.61 -4.14
N THR A 18 -13.16 3.37 -3.78
CA THR A 18 -13.52 2.79 -2.48
C THR A 18 -13.33 1.28 -2.51
N ASN A 19 -12.57 0.76 -1.53
CA ASN A 19 -12.22 -0.66 -1.43
C ASN A 19 -11.57 -1.21 -2.72
N THR A 20 -10.87 -0.35 -3.42
CA THR A 20 -10.19 -0.67 -4.67
C THR A 20 -8.70 -0.41 -4.49
N ARG A 21 -7.87 -1.30 -5.02
CA ARG A 21 -6.43 -1.10 -5.00
C ARG A 21 -6.05 0.01 -5.98
N CYS A 22 -5.50 1.10 -5.45
CA CYS A 22 -5.10 2.25 -6.23
C CYS A 22 -3.58 2.45 -6.16
N HIS A 23 -3.06 3.22 -7.10
CA HIS A 23 -1.66 3.64 -7.12
C HIS A 23 -1.58 5.14 -6.89
N THR A 24 -0.49 5.58 -6.28
CA THR A 24 -0.15 7.01 -6.17
C THR A 24 1.35 7.18 -6.34
N LYS A 25 1.75 8.27 -6.98
CA LYS A 25 3.16 8.67 -7.11
C LYS A 25 3.45 9.95 -6.33
N SER A 26 2.50 10.36 -5.50
CA SER A 26 2.54 11.66 -4.81
C SER A 26 3.15 11.60 -3.41
N ILE A 27 3.46 10.42 -2.88
CA ILE A 27 3.99 10.27 -1.52
C ILE A 27 5.46 9.90 -1.56
N ASP A 28 5.77 8.63 -1.48
CA ASP A 28 7.12 8.14 -1.25
C ASP A 28 7.73 7.40 -2.44
N ASN A 29 6.87 6.84 -3.30
CA ASN A 29 7.26 6.06 -4.47
C ASN A 29 8.18 4.87 -4.13
N SER A 30 7.95 4.24 -2.98
CA SER A 30 8.78 3.15 -2.47
C SER A 30 8.01 1.85 -2.30
N MET A 31 6.86 1.70 -2.98
CA MET A 31 5.99 0.54 -2.89
C MET A 31 5.37 0.37 -1.49
N SER A 32 5.26 1.45 -0.74
CA SER A 32 4.61 1.44 0.58
C SER A 32 3.11 1.25 0.44
N ASN A 33 2.48 0.73 1.50
CA ASN A 33 1.04 0.50 1.52
C ASN A 33 0.38 1.56 2.41
N TYR A 34 -0.48 2.37 1.82
CA TYR A 34 -1.24 3.40 2.52
C TYR A 34 -2.71 2.99 2.60
N TRP A 35 -3.35 3.37 3.69
CA TRP A 35 -4.76 3.10 3.92
C TRP A 35 -5.47 4.33 4.45
N LEU A 36 -6.57 4.69 3.82
CA LEU A 36 -7.46 5.75 4.27
C LEU A 36 -8.61 5.13 5.05
N SER A 37 -8.71 5.44 6.36
CA SER A 37 -9.73 4.88 7.23
C SER A 37 -11.12 5.45 6.90
N PRO A 38 -12.20 4.80 7.38
CA PRO A 38 -13.56 5.33 7.18
C PRO A 38 -13.77 6.74 7.74
N SER A 39 -12.96 7.16 8.70
CA SER A 39 -13.01 8.51 9.26
C SER A 39 -12.22 9.55 8.48
N GLY A 40 -11.48 9.13 7.44
CA GLY A 40 -10.67 10.04 6.61
C GLY A 40 -9.25 10.25 7.12
N GLN A 41 -8.75 9.41 8.03
CA GLN A 41 -7.37 9.46 8.51
C GLN A 41 -6.48 8.57 7.65
N LEU A 42 -5.36 9.11 7.18
CA LEU A 42 -4.37 8.37 6.40
C LEU A 42 -3.47 7.55 7.33
N HIS A 43 -3.21 6.31 6.93
CA HIS A 43 -2.32 5.39 7.64
C HIS A 43 -1.34 4.76 6.67
N VAL A 44 -0.21 4.30 7.20
CA VAL A 44 0.72 3.43 6.47
C VAL A 44 0.70 2.07 7.15
N ILE A 45 0.79 1.00 6.35
CA ILE A 45 0.80 -0.37 6.85
C ILE A 45 2.18 -0.96 6.58
N ASP A 46 2.87 -1.33 7.64
CA ASP A 46 4.18 -1.95 7.56
C ASP A 46 4.05 -3.46 7.65
N TYR A 47 4.33 -4.14 6.55
CA TYR A 47 4.30 -5.60 6.49
C TYR A 47 5.68 -6.24 6.71
N CYS A 48 6.73 -5.45 6.91
CA CYS A 48 8.11 -5.93 6.93
C CYS A 48 8.44 -6.86 8.08
N ARG A 49 7.63 -6.87 9.14
CA ARG A 49 7.90 -7.66 10.35
C ARG A 49 6.80 -8.67 10.66
N THR A 50 6.14 -9.17 9.64
CA THR A 50 5.09 -10.17 9.81
C THR A 50 5.61 -11.60 9.86
N ALA A 51 6.88 -11.80 9.54
CA ALA A 51 7.53 -13.10 9.59
C ALA A 51 8.98 -12.96 10.03
N ASP A 52 9.47 -13.95 10.75
CA ASP A 52 10.86 -14.01 11.18
C ASP A 52 11.66 -14.93 10.25
N PHE A 53 12.92 -14.57 10.05
CA PHE A 53 13.86 -15.34 9.25
C PHE A 53 14.54 -16.34 10.18
N VAL A 54 14.18 -17.63 10.08
CA VAL A 54 14.61 -18.67 10.99
C VAL A 54 15.59 -19.61 10.30
N GLU A 55 16.74 -19.85 10.94
CA GLU A 55 17.73 -20.81 10.46
C GLU A 55 17.26 -22.24 10.77
N LEU A 56 17.25 -23.09 9.74
CA LEU A 56 16.95 -24.49 9.89
C LEU A 56 18.21 -25.26 10.30
N LYS A 57 18.06 -26.17 11.23
CA LYS A 57 19.12 -27.04 11.73
C LYS A 57 18.96 -28.45 11.17
N LYS A 58 20.04 -29.22 11.16
CA LYS A 58 20.02 -30.61 10.74
C LYS A 58 18.97 -31.38 11.54
N GLY A 59 18.05 -32.02 10.83
CA GLY A 59 16.92 -32.74 11.44
C GLY A 59 15.61 -31.95 11.39
N ASP A 60 15.65 -30.68 11.10
CA ASP A 60 14.44 -29.86 10.94
C ASP A 60 13.75 -30.17 9.62
N ASP A 61 12.43 -30.07 9.62
CA ASP A 61 11.64 -30.25 8.41
C ASP A 61 12.01 -29.16 7.38
N GLY A 62 12.28 -29.58 6.16
CA GLY A 62 12.71 -28.68 5.10
C GLY A 62 14.20 -28.42 5.05
N TYR A 63 14.99 -28.95 5.99
CA TYR A 63 16.44 -28.85 5.95
C TYR A 63 17.02 -29.64 4.77
N ASP A 64 17.98 -29.04 4.06
CA ASP A 64 18.65 -29.68 2.93
C ASP A 64 20.16 -29.53 3.09
N ASP A 65 20.88 -30.67 3.27
CA ASP A 65 22.33 -30.71 3.43
C ASP A 65 23.08 -30.07 2.27
N LYS A 66 22.47 -30.03 1.08
CA LYS A 66 23.09 -29.45 -0.11
C LYS A 66 23.10 -27.93 -0.10
N ARG A 67 22.25 -27.30 0.74
CA ARG A 67 22.13 -25.84 0.84
C ARG A 67 22.81 -25.33 2.12
N LYS A 68 24.12 -25.53 2.24
CA LYS A 68 24.87 -25.29 3.48
C LYS A 68 24.68 -23.89 4.10
N PHE A 69 24.35 -22.86 3.30
CA PHE A 69 24.21 -21.50 3.78
C PHE A 69 22.81 -20.91 3.52
N LEU A 70 21.87 -21.73 3.02
CA LEU A 70 20.55 -21.28 2.61
C LEU A 70 19.42 -22.06 3.27
N ASN A 71 19.69 -22.62 4.46
CA ASN A 71 18.67 -23.34 5.23
C ASN A 71 17.94 -22.37 6.16
N PHE A 72 17.18 -21.46 5.55
CA PHE A 72 16.39 -20.49 6.27
C PHE A 72 14.95 -20.55 5.76
N VAL A 73 14.02 -20.17 6.61
CA VAL A 73 12.61 -20.13 6.27
C VAL A 73 11.96 -18.91 6.93
N TRP A 74 11.01 -18.29 6.25
CA TRP A 74 10.19 -17.22 6.81
C TRP A 74 9.04 -17.85 7.58
N VAL A 75 9.00 -17.61 8.89
CA VAL A 75 7.98 -18.15 9.79
C VAL A 75 7.09 -17.01 10.26
N PRO A 76 5.77 -17.08 10.03
CA PRO A 76 4.86 -16.07 10.56
C PRO A 76 5.04 -15.91 12.07
N ASN A 77 5.19 -14.69 12.54
CA ASN A 77 5.48 -14.39 13.95
C ASN A 77 4.28 -13.86 14.73
N GLY A 78 3.07 -13.97 14.14
CA GLY A 78 1.85 -13.49 14.76
C GLY A 78 1.55 -12.01 14.51
N ASN A 79 2.44 -11.28 13.87
CA ASN A 79 2.19 -9.89 13.50
C ASN A 79 1.43 -9.82 12.19
N HIS A 80 0.42 -8.98 12.11
CA HIS A 80 -0.48 -8.85 10.95
C HIS A 80 -0.29 -7.54 10.19
N GLY A 81 0.90 -6.98 10.24
CA GLY A 81 1.15 -5.68 9.69
C GLY A 81 0.90 -4.59 10.74
N LYS A 82 1.81 -3.65 10.83
CA LYS A 82 1.69 -2.55 11.79
C LYS A 82 1.07 -1.36 11.10
N VAL A 83 -0.11 -0.94 11.55
CA VAL A 83 -0.82 0.24 11.04
C VAL A 83 -0.44 1.43 11.89
N SER A 84 0.04 2.49 11.25
CA SER A 84 0.46 3.71 11.92
C SER A 84 -0.13 4.93 11.22
N PRO A 85 -0.59 5.96 11.95
CA PRO A 85 -1.10 7.17 11.31
C PRO A 85 0.01 7.95 10.61
N VAL A 86 -0.35 8.61 9.51
CA VAL A 86 0.55 9.46 8.73
C VAL A 86 0.02 10.88 8.76
N TYR A 87 0.82 11.83 9.22
CA TYR A 87 0.39 13.22 9.45
C TYR A 87 0.89 14.17 8.37
N LEU A 88 0.79 13.76 7.12
CA LEU A 88 1.22 14.63 6.03
C LEU A 88 0.18 15.68 5.67
N THR A 89 0.65 16.81 5.13
CA THR A 89 -0.18 17.90 4.61
C THR A 89 0.24 18.15 3.18
N LYS A 90 -0.54 17.65 2.23
CA LYS A 90 -0.27 17.83 0.79
C LYS A 90 -1.43 17.32 -0.04
N TYR A 91 -1.37 17.59 -1.34
CA TYR A 91 -2.26 16.98 -2.32
C TYR A 91 -1.69 15.65 -2.80
N ILE A 92 -2.54 14.66 -2.92
CA ILE A 92 -2.17 13.33 -3.40
C ILE A 92 -3.10 12.96 -4.55
N THR A 93 -2.53 12.51 -5.66
CA THR A 93 -3.30 12.03 -6.80
C THR A 93 -3.31 10.52 -6.78
N ILE A 94 -4.50 9.90 -6.84
CA ILE A 94 -4.66 8.44 -6.87
C ILE A 94 -5.42 8.02 -8.12
N TYR A 95 -5.17 6.79 -8.57
CA TYR A 95 -5.87 6.18 -9.71
C TYR A 95 -5.94 4.66 -9.48
N PRO A 96 -7.04 4.00 -9.94
CA PRO A 96 -7.15 2.55 -9.76
C PRO A 96 -6.03 1.81 -10.50
N GLU A 97 -5.64 0.66 -9.98
CA GLU A 97 -4.59 -0.17 -10.56
C GLU A 97 -4.95 -0.67 -11.95
N LEU A 98 -6.23 -0.98 -12.17
CA LEU A 98 -6.70 -1.53 -13.44
C LEU A 98 -7.82 -0.65 -14.02
N TRP A 99 -7.75 -0.43 -15.32
CA TRP A 99 -8.76 0.32 -16.06
C TRP A 99 -8.87 -0.26 -17.48
N GLU A 100 -10.09 -0.58 -17.89
CA GLU A 100 -10.34 -1.21 -19.20
C GLU A 100 -10.80 -0.21 -20.27
N GLY A 101 -11.05 1.04 -19.92
CA GLY A 101 -11.48 2.08 -20.85
C GLY A 101 -10.34 2.79 -21.55
N GLN A 102 -10.67 3.93 -22.17
CA GLN A 102 -9.67 4.77 -22.83
C GLN A 102 -8.68 5.32 -21.81
N TRP A 103 -7.41 5.47 -22.19
CA TRP A 103 -6.36 5.97 -21.31
C TRP A 103 -6.70 7.35 -20.75
N GLU A 104 -7.27 8.22 -21.58
CA GLU A 104 -7.64 9.59 -21.19
C GLU A 104 -8.77 9.62 -20.18
N GLU A 105 -9.57 8.57 -20.10
CA GLU A 105 -10.71 8.42 -19.19
C GLU A 105 -10.36 7.67 -17.91
N TRP A 106 -9.08 7.32 -17.71
CA TRP A 106 -8.64 6.60 -16.50
C TRP A 106 -9.00 7.43 -15.28
N PRO A 107 -9.86 6.91 -14.38
CA PRO A 107 -10.31 7.67 -13.22
C PRO A 107 -9.13 8.16 -12.38
N THR A 108 -9.16 9.43 -12.01
CA THR A 108 -8.10 10.04 -11.22
C THR A 108 -8.71 11.00 -10.23
N LEU A 109 -8.37 10.83 -8.95
CA LEU A 109 -8.80 11.73 -7.88
C LEU A 109 -7.61 12.46 -7.30
N LYS A 110 -7.82 13.73 -6.96
CA LYS A 110 -6.87 14.54 -6.22
C LYS A 110 -7.41 14.70 -4.80
N LEU A 111 -6.67 14.18 -3.83
CA LEU A 111 -7.03 14.22 -2.42
C LEU A 111 -6.23 15.30 -1.72
N HIS A 112 -6.89 16.08 -0.88
CA HIS A 112 -6.23 17.10 -0.07
C HIS A 112 -6.18 16.64 1.39
N PHE A 113 -4.96 16.40 1.90
CA PHE A 113 -4.72 16.01 3.27
C PHE A 113 -4.14 17.16 4.09
N ARG A 114 -4.59 17.26 5.33
CA ARG A 114 -4.04 18.19 6.32
C ARG A 114 -3.81 17.44 7.62
N TYR A 115 -2.53 17.32 8.01
CA TYR A 115 -2.11 16.52 9.17
C TYR A 115 -2.65 15.09 9.09
N GLY A 116 -2.67 14.52 7.88
CA GLY A 116 -3.14 13.16 7.66
C GLY A 116 -4.65 13.00 7.56
N ASN A 117 -5.41 14.07 7.72
CA ASN A 117 -6.87 14.01 7.59
C ASN A 117 -7.31 14.48 6.21
N LEU A 118 -8.20 13.71 5.58
CA LEU A 118 -8.77 14.10 4.30
C LEU A 118 -9.73 15.28 4.51
N ILE A 119 -9.42 16.42 3.87
CA ILE A 119 -10.24 17.62 3.95
C ILE A 119 -11.24 17.66 2.82
N ASP A 120 -10.77 17.42 1.59
CA ASP A 120 -11.62 17.40 0.41
C ASP A 120 -10.93 16.58 -0.70
N TYR A 121 -11.65 16.35 -1.77
CA TYR A 121 -11.14 15.66 -2.95
C TYR A 121 -11.90 16.12 -4.17
N GLU A 122 -11.25 16.01 -5.34
CA GLU A 122 -11.89 16.35 -6.61
C GLU A 122 -11.50 15.37 -7.71
N ASP A 123 -12.41 15.18 -8.65
CA ASP A 123 -12.16 14.35 -9.83
C ASP A 123 -11.32 15.17 -10.83
N VAL A 124 -10.14 14.66 -11.13
CA VAL A 124 -9.21 15.30 -12.09
C VAL A 124 -8.96 14.40 -13.30
N THR A 125 -9.90 13.50 -13.59
CA THR A 125 -9.84 12.62 -14.75
C THR A 125 -9.67 13.44 -16.03
N GLY A 126 -8.69 13.06 -16.85
CA GLY A 126 -8.42 13.74 -18.11
C GLY A 126 -7.56 15.00 -18.01
N THR A 127 -7.13 15.39 -16.81
CA THR A 127 -6.30 16.61 -16.63
C THR A 127 -4.82 16.31 -16.43
N ARG A 128 -4.38 15.09 -16.71
CA ARG A 128 -2.97 14.70 -16.54
C ARG A 128 -2.07 15.30 -17.60
#